data_b2613c6345b348ecc95b3e4131776c61
#
_entry.id   b2613c6345b348ecc95b3e4131776c61
#
_cell.length_a   1.000
_cell.length_b   1.000
_cell.length_c   1.000
_cell.angle_alpha   90.00
_cell.angle_beta   90.00
_cell.angle_gamma   90.00
#
_symmetry.space_group_name_H-M   'P 1'
#
loop_
_entity.id
_entity.type
_entity.pdbx_description
1 polymer ?
#
loop_
_entity_poly.entity_id
_entity_poly.type
_entity_poly.pdbx_seq_one_letter_code
_entity_poly.pdbx_strand_id
1 'polypeptide(L)'
;FFSSRRRHTRLVRSRGLGDVYKRQVYNTNSYETLEALRMLDGLVDIYLPDLKYVSGAVSKKYSGTENYFEYAAPAVQEMFRQTGLLELDGDGLANKGVIIRHLVLPGSVDETRRVLKYIAENFPKNITVSLMSQYVPCYKAEKMPPLDRRLLRREYERAVDYCLSLGLENAFIQKMDSAKREYTPVFDGKCD
;
A
#
# COMPACT_ATOMS: atom_id res chain seq x y z
N PHE A 1 -5.30 -14.91 1.36
CA PHE A 1 -6.46 -14.61 0.51
C PHE A 1 -6.97 -13.23 0.88
N PHE A 2 -6.37 -12.17 0.34
CA PHE A 2 -7.03 -10.88 0.25
C PHE A 2 -7.77 -10.87 -1.08
N SER A 3 -9.02 -11.33 -1.08
CA SER A 3 -9.93 -11.07 -2.19
C SER A 3 -10.20 -9.57 -2.19
N SER A 4 -9.43 -8.83 -2.98
CA SER A 4 -9.78 -7.48 -3.38
C SER A 4 -11.00 -7.62 -4.28
N ARG A 5 -12.21 -7.54 -3.70
CA ARG A 5 -13.39 -7.24 -4.50
C ARG A 5 -13.16 -5.85 -5.10
N ARG A 6 -12.92 -5.81 -6.40
CA ARG A 6 -12.84 -4.59 -7.18
C ARG A 6 -14.10 -3.78 -6.94
N ARG A 7 -14.02 -2.75 -6.11
CA ARG A 7 -14.99 -1.67 -6.21
C ARG A 7 -14.68 -0.96 -7.50
N HIS A 8 -15.42 -1.28 -8.56
CA HIS A 8 -15.41 -0.47 -9.76
C HIS A 8 -15.87 0.93 -9.35
N THR A 9 -14.92 1.84 -9.20
CA THR A 9 -15.23 3.25 -9.09
C THR A 9 -15.82 3.63 -10.43
N ARG A 10 -17.13 3.82 -10.49
CA ARG A 10 -17.83 4.31 -11.67
C ARG A 10 -17.35 5.73 -11.92
N LEU A 11 -16.52 5.92 -12.96
CA LEU A 11 -16.13 7.24 -13.44
C LEU A 11 -17.39 7.93 -14.00
N VAL A 12 -18.11 8.64 -13.15
CA VAL A 12 -19.19 9.52 -13.58
C VAL A 12 -18.61 10.92 -13.75
N ARG A 13 -18.28 11.26 -14.99
CA ARG A 13 -17.98 12.61 -15.39
C ARG A 13 -19.29 13.39 -15.41
N SER A 14 -19.73 13.99 -14.30
CA SER A 14 -20.88 14.89 -14.30
C SER A 14 -20.42 16.28 -14.75
N ARG A 15 -20.82 16.69 -15.93
CA ARG A 15 -20.76 18.10 -16.36
C ARG A 15 -21.99 18.81 -15.78
N GLY A 16 -21.82 19.53 -14.68
CA GLY A 16 -22.83 20.38 -14.05
C GLY A 16 -22.18 21.63 -13.50
N LEU A 17 -22.83 22.78 -13.63
CA LEU A 17 -22.42 24.10 -13.20
C LEU A 17 -21.89 24.10 -11.73
N GLY A 18 -20.58 24.37 -11.58
CA GLY A 18 -19.86 24.33 -10.31
C GLY A 18 -19.01 23.05 -10.20
N ASP A 19 -17.97 22.91 -11.04
CA ASP A 19 -17.03 21.78 -11.00
C ASP A 19 -16.26 21.76 -9.67
N VAL A 20 -16.84 21.07 -8.68
CA VAL A 20 -16.04 20.55 -7.58
C VAL A 20 -15.24 19.39 -8.18
N TYR A 21 -14.01 19.66 -8.58
CA TYR A 21 -13.08 18.63 -9.05
C TYR A 21 -12.90 17.58 -7.95
N LYS A 22 -13.43 16.38 -8.17
CA LYS A 22 -13.27 15.26 -7.24
C LYS A 22 -12.00 14.52 -7.60
N ARG A 23 -10.99 14.56 -6.72
CA ARG A 23 -9.75 13.80 -6.87
C ARG A 23 -10.04 12.31 -6.94
N GLN A 24 -9.45 11.65 -7.91
CA GLN A 24 -9.55 10.20 -8.08
C GLN A 24 -8.40 9.51 -7.34
N VAL A 25 -8.74 8.77 -6.29
CA VAL A 25 -7.78 7.98 -5.51
C VAL A 25 -7.90 6.52 -5.88
N TYR A 26 -6.81 5.93 -6.37
CA TYR A 26 -6.76 4.52 -6.72
C TYR A 26 -5.96 3.72 -5.69
N ASN A 27 -6.68 2.93 -4.90
CA ASN A 27 -6.12 2.06 -3.87
C ASN A 27 -6.00 0.63 -4.40
N THR A 28 -4.79 0.08 -4.43
CA THR A 28 -4.51 -1.22 -5.04
C THR A 28 -3.49 -2.04 -4.24
N ASN A 29 -3.56 -3.37 -4.41
CA ASN A 29 -2.55 -4.28 -3.90
C ASN A 29 -1.31 -4.39 -4.81
N SER A 30 -1.24 -3.59 -5.88
CA SER A 30 -0.18 -3.54 -6.89
C SER A 30 -0.03 -4.80 -7.76
N TYR A 31 -0.82 -5.84 -7.59
CA TYR A 31 -0.79 -7.02 -8.44
C TYR A 31 -1.62 -6.79 -9.70
N GLU A 32 -1.06 -5.97 -10.60
CA GLU A 32 -1.75 -5.46 -11.78
C GLU A 32 -0.87 -5.55 -13.02
N THR A 33 -1.51 -5.62 -14.19
CA THR A 33 -0.79 -5.55 -15.46
C THR A 33 -0.49 -4.10 -15.84
N LEU A 34 0.64 -3.88 -16.52
CA LEU A 34 0.99 -2.55 -17.04
C LEU A 34 -0.05 -2.03 -18.05
N GLU A 35 -0.65 -2.93 -18.82
CA GLU A 35 -1.72 -2.58 -19.77
C GLU A 35 -2.91 -1.95 -19.06
N ALA A 36 -3.40 -2.60 -17.99
CA ALA A 36 -4.51 -2.08 -17.20
C ALA A 36 -4.20 -0.71 -16.57
N LEU A 37 -2.98 -0.53 -16.07
CA LEU A 37 -2.55 0.74 -15.50
C LEU A 37 -2.43 1.86 -16.53
N ARG A 38 -1.93 1.56 -17.74
CA ARG A 38 -1.85 2.55 -18.82
C ARG A 38 -3.20 3.05 -19.26
N MET A 39 -4.26 2.24 -19.16
CA MET A 39 -5.63 2.69 -19.42
C MET A 39 -6.14 3.70 -18.39
N LEU A 40 -5.49 3.80 -17.21
CA LEU A 40 -5.82 4.74 -16.15
C LEU A 40 -5.00 6.03 -16.23
N ASP A 41 -4.06 6.16 -17.17
CA ASP A 41 -3.20 7.33 -17.32
C ASP A 41 -4.05 8.59 -17.58
N GLY A 42 -3.83 9.62 -16.77
CA GLY A 42 -4.61 10.86 -16.80
C GLY A 42 -6.00 10.79 -16.14
N LEU A 43 -6.42 9.63 -15.61
CA LEU A 43 -7.70 9.45 -14.91
C LEU A 43 -7.56 9.39 -13.39
N VAL A 44 -6.40 9.00 -12.90
CA VAL A 44 -6.10 8.87 -11.46
C VAL A 44 -5.19 10.01 -11.04
N ASP A 45 -5.57 10.67 -9.95
CA ASP A 45 -4.77 11.75 -9.36
C ASP A 45 -3.79 11.19 -8.31
N ILE A 46 -4.24 10.26 -7.48
CA ILE A 46 -3.46 9.74 -6.37
C ILE A 46 -3.48 8.21 -6.39
N TYR A 47 -2.31 7.61 -6.46
CA TYR A 47 -2.15 6.17 -6.30
C TYR A 47 -1.74 5.80 -4.87
N LEU A 48 -2.39 4.79 -4.31
CA LEU A 48 -2.07 4.18 -3.01
C LEU A 48 -1.71 2.70 -3.21
N PRO A 49 -0.55 2.40 -3.83
CA PRO A 49 -0.12 1.02 -4.04
C PRO A 49 0.38 0.37 -2.75
N ASP A 50 -0.05 -0.86 -2.48
CA ASP A 50 0.60 -1.71 -1.48
C ASP A 50 1.81 -2.41 -2.12
N LEU A 51 2.99 -2.26 -1.55
CA LEU A 51 4.16 -3.08 -1.87
C LEU A 51 4.41 -4.04 -0.71
N LYS A 52 3.96 -5.29 -0.86
CA LYS A 52 3.84 -6.24 0.25
C LYS A 52 5.08 -7.09 0.45
N TYR A 53 5.62 -7.66 -0.62
CA TYR A 53 6.70 -8.64 -0.60
C TYR A 53 7.66 -8.40 -1.76
N VAL A 54 8.94 -8.70 -1.52
CA VAL A 54 9.97 -8.86 -2.56
C VAL A 54 10.25 -10.35 -2.78
N SER A 55 10.25 -11.14 -1.70
CA SER A 55 10.51 -12.57 -1.76
C SER A 55 9.31 -13.36 -2.29
N GLY A 56 9.49 -14.09 -3.40
CA GLY A 56 8.47 -14.98 -3.94
C GLY A 56 8.06 -16.08 -2.95
N ALA A 57 9.00 -16.61 -2.15
CA ALA A 57 8.71 -17.62 -1.13
C ALA A 57 7.79 -17.07 -0.02
N VAL A 58 8.02 -15.82 0.42
CA VAL A 58 7.17 -15.14 1.43
C VAL A 58 5.80 -14.85 0.84
N SER A 59 5.76 -14.35 -0.39
CA SER A 59 4.54 -14.06 -1.12
C SER A 59 3.69 -15.32 -1.33
N LYS A 60 4.30 -16.42 -1.75
CA LYS A 60 3.64 -17.72 -1.89
C LYS A 60 3.07 -18.21 -0.57
N LYS A 61 3.86 -18.12 0.50
CA LYS A 61 3.46 -18.55 1.85
C LYS A 61 2.24 -17.77 2.37
N TYR A 62 2.22 -16.44 2.21
CA TYR A 62 1.22 -15.59 2.84
C TYR A 62 0.06 -15.20 1.91
N SER A 63 0.29 -15.15 0.61
CA SER A 63 -0.72 -14.74 -0.37
C SER A 63 -1.02 -15.79 -1.44
N GLY A 64 -0.33 -16.93 -1.43
CA GLY A 64 -0.53 -18.00 -2.41
C GLY A 64 0.02 -17.68 -3.82
N THR A 65 0.72 -16.58 -3.99
CA THR A 65 1.21 -16.08 -5.27
C THR A 65 2.72 -15.90 -5.21
N GLU A 66 3.49 -16.64 -6.00
CA GLU A 66 4.96 -16.60 -5.98
C GLU A 66 5.53 -15.39 -6.74
N ASN A 67 4.87 -15.00 -7.81
CA ASN A 67 5.29 -13.94 -8.73
C ASN A 67 4.74 -12.54 -8.39
N TYR A 68 4.31 -12.31 -7.15
CA TYR A 68 3.74 -11.02 -6.75
C TYR A 68 4.65 -9.83 -7.10
N PHE A 69 5.94 -9.94 -6.77
CA PHE A 69 6.89 -8.84 -6.96
C PHE A 69 7.15 -8.53 -8.44
N GLU A 70 7.12 -9.55 -9.30
CA GLU A 70 7.29 -9.38 -10.75
C GLU A 70 6.22 -8.48 -11.38
N TYR A 71 5.01 -8.50 -10.81
CA TYR A 71 3.92 -7.62 -11.22
C TYR A 71 3.90 -6.31 -10.41
N ALA A 72 4.09 -6.38 -9.10
CA ALA A 72 3.94 -5.23 -8.22
C ALA A 72 5.03 -4.17 -8.44
N ALA A 73 6.28 -4.58 -8.65
CA ALA A 73 7.39 -3.65 -8.84
C ALA A 73 7.20 -2.76 -10.08
N PRO A 74 6.99 -3.31 -11.29
CA PRO A 74 6.73 -2.47 -12.47
C PRO A 74 5.39 -1.71 -12.38
N ALA A 75 4.39 -2.26 -11.70
CA ALA A 75 3.12 -1.57 -11.50
C ALA A 75 3.29 -0.28 -10.67
N VAL A 76 4.04 -0.34 -9.56
CA VAL A 76 4.31 0.84 -8.72
C VAL A 76 5.16 1.87 -9.48
N GLN A 77 6.13 1.41 -10.30
CA GLN A 77 6.92 2.31 -11.16
C GLN A 77 6.05 3.01 -12.20
N GLU A 78 5.10 2.29 -12.82
CA GLU A 78 4.17 2.89 -13.77
C GLU A 78 3.23 3.91 -13.10
N MET A 79 2.70 3.61 -11.92
CA MET A 79 1.90 4.55 -11.14
C MET A 79 2.70 5.83 -10.82
N PHE A 80 3.98 5.67 -10.44
CA PHE A 80 4.88 6.81 -10.19
C PHE A 80 5.17 7.60 -11.47
N ARG A 81 5.33 6.93 -12.62
CA ARG A 81 5.49 7.61 -13.93
C ARG A 81 4.28 8.51 -14.23
N GLN A 82 3.07 8.05 -13.92
CA GLN A 82 1.81 8.76 -14.24
C GLN A 82 1.59 9.97 -13.34
N THR A 83 1.86 9.87 -12.06
CA THR A 83 1.46 10.91 -11.09
C THR A 83 2.63 11.58 -10.34
N GLY A 84 3.81 10.96 -10.33
CA GLY A 84 5.00 11.53 -9.70
C GLY A 84 5.00 11.49 -8.18
N LEU A 85 5.75 12.41 -7.59
CA LEU A 85 5.81 12.60 -6.14
C LEU A 85 4.49 13.16 -5.59
N LEU A 86 4.24 12.92 -4.30
CA LEU A 86 3.08 13.46 -3.62
C LEU A 86 3.14 14.99 -3.59
N GLU A 87 2.12 15.62 -4.13
CA GLU A 87 1.88 17.05 -4.09
C GLU A 87 0.69 17.33 -3.16
N LEU A 88 0.84 18.35 -2.31
CA LEU A 88 -0.23 18.82 -1.42
C LEU A 88 -0.77 20.15 -1.96
N ASP A 89 -2.06 20.38 -1.76
CA ASP A 89 -2.68 21.67 -2.04
C ASP A 89 -2.42 22.69 -0.91
N GLY A 90 -2.98 23.90 -1.06
CA GLY A 90 -2.82 24.98 -0.08
C GLY A 90 -3.39 24.67 1.31
N ASP A 91 -4.29 23.70 1.41
CA ASP A 91 -4.89 23.22 2.67
C ASP A 91 -4.13 22.01 3.25
N GLY A 92 -3.04 21.57 2.61
CA GLY A 92 -2.24 20.40 3.01
C GLY A 92 -2.88 19.06 2.65
N LEU A 93 -3.89 19.05 1.78
CA LEU A 93 -4.51 17.81 1.29
C LEU A 93 -3.77 17.28 0.06
N ALA A 94 -3.69 15.96 -0.06
CA ALA A 94 -3.08 15.32 -1.22
C ALA A 94 -3.83 15.70 -2.51
N ASN A 95 -3.10 16.25 -3.48
CA ASN A 95 -3.63 16.70 -4.76
C ASN A 95 -3.29 15.72 -5.88
N LYS A 96 -2.06 15.27 -5.94
CA LYS A 96 -1.55 14.34 -6.96
C LYS A 96 -0.38 13.53 -6.39
N GLY A 97 -0.12 12.36 -6.95
CA GLY A 97 1.11 11.62 -6.67
C GLY A 97 0.92 10.20 -6.18
N VAL A 98 2.01 9.61 -5.67
CA VAL A 98 2.03 8.24 -5.16
C VAL A 98 2.38 8.22 -3.68
N ILE A 99 1.64 7.41 -2.91
CA ILE A 99 1.99 7.04 -1.53
C ILE A 99 2.16 5.52 -1.51
N ILE A 100 3.40 5.05 -1.50
CA ILE A 100 3.69 3.60 -1.43
C ILE A 100 3.40 3.12 -0.02
N ARG A 101 2.49 2.15 0.12
CA ARG A 101 2.11 1.61 1.43
C ARG A 101 2.77 0.26 1.68
N HIS A 102 3.29 0.08 2.88
CA HIS A 102 3.85 -1.19 3.33
C HIS A 102 3.34 -1.53 4.73
N LEU A 103 2.68 -2.69 4.86
CA LEU A 103 2.23 -3.23 6.14
C LEU A 103 3.33 -4.12 6.73
N VAL A 104 3.87 -3.72 7.89
CA VAL A 104 4.85 -4.52 8.61
C VAL A 104 4.15 -5.73 9.22
N LEU A 105 4.62 -6.92 8.87
CA LEU A 105 4.05 -8.18 9.36
C LEU A 105 4.87 -8.75 10.52
N PRO A 106 4.22 -9.40 11.51
CA PRO A 106 4.91 -10.09 12.60
C PRO A 106 5.95 -11.10 12.09
N GLY A 107 7.14 -11.10 12.67
CA GLY A 107 8.22 -12.00 12.30
C GLY A 107 8.82 -11.79 10.92
N SER A 108 8.44 -10.71 10.20
CA SER A 108 8.84 -10.48 8.80
C SER A 108 9.60 -9.16 8.61
N VAL A 109 10.37 -8.72 9.61
CA VAL A 109 11.15 -7.47 9.54
C VAL A 109 12.17 -7.51 8.39
N ASP A 110 12.76 -8.66 8.10
CA ASP A 110 13.72 -8.79 7.00
C ASP A 110 13.03 -8.62 5.63
N GLU A 111 11.77 -9.04 5.49
CA GLU A 111 11.01 -8.79 4.28
C GLU A 111 10.68 -7.29 4.14
N THR A 112 10.30 -6.63 5.24
CA THR A 112 10.13 -5.18 5.28
C THR A 112 11.41 -4.46 4.85
N ARG A 113 12.59 -4.90 5.30
CA ARG A 113 13.88 -4.34 4.88
C ARG A 113 14.11 -4.48 3.38
N ARG A 114 13.78 -5.64 2.77
CA ARG A 114 13.89 -5.84 1.32
C ARG A 114 13.00 -4.88 0.56
N VAL A 115 11.75 -4.70 1.01
CA VAL A 115 10.79 -3.77 0.40
C VAL A 115 11.31 -2.33 0.50
N LEU A 116 11.71 -1.87 1.68
CA LEU A 116 12.23 -0.52 1.89
C LEU A 116 13.51 -0.25 1.10
N LYS A 117 14.41 -1.24 1.05
CA LYS A 117 15.61 -1.17 0.22
C LYS A 117 15.27 -0.99 -1.26
N TYR A 118 14.34 -1.80 -1.78
CA TYR A 118 13.87 -1.67 -3.16
C TYR A 118 13.31 -0.26 -3.44
N ILE A 119 12.48 0.26 -2.53
CA ILE A 119 11.93 1.62 -2.67
C ILE A 119 13.06 2.66 -2.72
N ALA A 120 14.03 2.58 -1.82
CA ALA A 120 15.14 3.53 -1.73
C ALA A 120 16.10 3.47 -2.93
N GLU A 121 16.19 2.32 -3.61
CA GLU A 121 17.05 2.12 -4.79
C GLU A 121 16.37 2.50 -6.10
N ASN A 122 15.04 2.45 -6.18
CA ASN A 122 14.29 2.61 -7.44
C ASN A 122 13.45 3.89 -7.51
N PHE A 123 13.31 4.64 -6.41
CA PHE A 123 12.55 5.88 -6.37
C PHE A 123 13.38 7.02 -5.77
N PRO A 124 13.02 8.29 -6.06
CA PRO A 124 13.65 9.44 -5.42
C PRO A 124 13.54 9.38 -3.89
N LYS A 125 14.52 9.93 -3.16
CA LYS A 125 14.56 9.88 -1.68
C LYS A 125 13.37 10.56 -1.00
N ASN A 126 12.75 11.50 -1.67
CA ASN A 126 11.55 12.20 -1.22
C ASN A 126 10.24 11.51 -1.62
N ILE A 127 10.30 10.25 -2.10
CA ILE A 127 9.08 9.45 -2.29
C ILE A 127 8.33 9.28 -0.97
N THR A 128 7.02 9.39 -1.02
CA THR A 128 6.19 9.20 0.18
C THR A 128 5.92 7.73 0.44
N VAL A 129 6.30 7.27 1.62
CA VAL A 129 6.09 5.89 2.09
C VAL A 129 5.15 5.89 3.29
N SER A 130 4.11 5.08 3.27
CA SER A 130 3.26 4.83 4.44
C SER A 130 3.64 3.48 5.07
N LEU A 131 4.38 3.54 6.18
CA LEU A 131 4.77 2.36 6.94
C LEU A 131 3.70 2.05 7.99
N MET A 132 2.94 0.98 7.76
CA MET A 132 1.75 0.67 8.55
C MET A 132 2.05 -0.39 9.63
N SER A 133 1.53 -0.15 10.84
CA SER A 133 1.63 -1.07 12.00
C SER A 133 0.32 -1.79 12.34
N GLN A 134 -0.74 -1.51 11.60
CA GLN A 134 -2.12 -1.92 11.93
C GLN A 134 -2.44 -3.37 11.56
N TYR A 135 -1.49 -4.29 11.74
CA TYR A 135 -1.73 -5.71 11.50
C TYR A 135 -2.61 -6.33 12.58
N VAL A 136 -3.66 -7.03 12.16
CA VAL A 136 -4.52 -7.84 13.03
C VAL A 136 -4.63 -9.23 12.41
N PRO A 137 -4.36 -10.33 13.18
CA PRO A 137 -4.61 -11.67 12.69
C PRO A 137 -6.08 -11.84 12.32
N CYS A 138 -6.35 -12.41 11.15
CA CYS A 138 -7.70 -12.74 10.71
C CYS A 138 -7.69 -13.96 9.79
N TYR A 139 -8.78 -14.70 9.78
CA TYR A 139 -8.99 -15.87 8.94
C TYR A 139 -7.87 -16.91 9.08
N LYS A 140 -7.19 -17.31 7.99
CA LYS A 140 -6.12 -18.31 8.02
C LYS A 140 -4.88 -17.86 8.79
N ALA A 141 -4.65 -16.56 8.91
CA ALA A 141 -3.51 -16.01 9.63
C ALA A 141 -3.54 -16.36 11.12
N GLU A 142 -4.73 -16.54 11.72
CA GLU A 142 -4.88 -16.96 13.12
C GLU A 142 -4.26 -18.34 13.43
N LYS A 143 -4.03 -19.16 12.39
CA LYS A 143 -3.42 -20.49 12.48
C LYS A 143 -2.04 -20.58 11.81
N MET A 144 -1.45 -19.45 11.48
CA MET A 144 -0.21 -19.37 10.69
C MET A 144 0.88 -18.57 11.43
N PRO A 145 1.64 -19.18 12.34
CA PRO A 145 2.76 -18.47 12.97
C PRO A 145 3.79 -17.97 11.94
N PRO A 146 4.34 -16.76 12.15
CA PRO A 146 4.12 -15.79 13.24
C PRO A 146 2.95 -14.81 13.02
N LEU A 147 2.12 -15.01 11.99
CA LEU A 147 0.98 -14.15 11.67
C LEU A 147 -0.22 -14.31 12.61
N ASP A 148 -0.19 -15.30 13.51
CA ASP A 148 -1.20 -15.58 14.54
C ASP A 148 -1.22 -14.59 15.70
N ARG A 149 -0.32 -13.62 15.70
CA ARG A 149 -0.19 -12.58 16.72
C ARG A 149 -0.13 -11.17 16.12
N ARG A 150 -0.30 -10.18 16.97
CA ARG A 150 -0.09 -8.79 16.57
C ARG A 150 1.41 -8.48 16.39
N LEU A 151 1.68 -7.43 15.64
CA LEU A 151 3.01 -6.88 15.48
C LEU A 151 3.54 -6.39 16.84
N LEU A 152 4.79 -6.75 17.17
CA LEU A 152 5.44 -6.26 18.37
C LEU A 152 6.03 -4.87 18.13
N ARG A 153 6.01 -4.03 19.15
CA ARG A 153 6.56 -2.68 19.09
C ARG A 153 8.01 -2.66 18.58
N ARG A 154 8.85 -3.53 19.12
CA ARG A 154 10.26 -3.66 18.71
C ARG A 154 10.45 -4.06 17.23
N GLU A 155 9.51 -4.80 16.65
CA GLU A 155 9.56 -5.18 15.22
C GLU A 155 9.27 -3.97 14.36
N TYR A 156 8.27 -3.18 14.75
CA TYR A 156 7.92 -1.94 14.06
C TYR A 156 9.01 -0.89 14.16
N GLU A 157 9.55 -0.66 15.36
CA GLU A 157 10.67 0.28 15.59
C GLU A 157 11.87 -0.06 14.71
N ARG A 158 12.25 -1.34 14.60
CA ARG A 158 13.33 -1.78 13.70
C ARG A 158 13.03 -1.48 12.23
N ALA A 159 11.77 -1.57 11.80
CA ALA A 159 11.36 -1.23 10.44
C ALA A 159 11.46 0.28 10.20
N VAL A 160 11.04 1.10 11.18
CA VAL A 160 11.14 2.56 11.15
C VAL A 160 12.60 3.01 11.10
N ASP A 161 13.44 2.50 12.02
CA ASP A 161 14.86 2.84 12.08
C ASP A 161 15.55 2.53 10.73
N TYR A 162 15.22 1.38 10.14
CA TYR A 162 15.78 1.01 8.84
C TYR A 162 15.27 1.93 7.72
N CYS A 163 13.99 2.30 7.72
CA CYS A 163 13.41 3.26 6.77
C CYS A 163 14.17 4.59 6.80
N LEU A 164 14.39 5.14 8.00
CA LEU A 164 15.11 6.39 8.20
C LEU A 164 16.59 6.26 7.79
N SER A 165 17.25 5.14 8.10
CA SER A 165 18.64 4.90 7.72
C SER A 165 18.87 4.86 6.21
N LEU A 166 17.83 4.57 5.42
CA LEU A 166 17.87 4.61 3.95
C LEU A 166 17.66 6.04 3.39
N GLY A 167 17.38 7.03 4.23
CA GLY A 167 17.08 8.41 3.83
C GLY A 167 15.67 8.58 3.26
N LEU A 168 14.73 7.71 3.61
CA LEU A 168 13.31 7.83 3.27
C LEU A 168 12.60 8.68 4.34
N GLU A 169 12.83 10.01 4.27
CA GLU A 169 12.36 10.94 5.31
C GLU A 169 10.88 11.28 5.19
N ASN A 170 10.29 11.19 4.00
CA ASN A 170 8.86 11.39 3.76
C ASN A 170 8.05 10.12 4.11
N ALA A 171 8.22 9.62 5.34
CA ALA A 171 7.53 8.44 5.79
C ALA A 171 6.38 8.78 6.75
N PHE A 172 5.16 8.38 6.40
CA PHE A 172 4.04 8.36 7.35
C PHE A 172 4.21 7.17 8.28
N ILE A 173 4.61 7.44 9.52
CA ILE A 173 4.83 6.44 10.56
C ILE A 173 3.60 6.42 11.46
N GLN A 174 2.92 5.28 11.53
CA GLN A 174 1.73 5.13 12.37
C GLN A 174 2.10 4.90 13.83
N LYS A 175 1.30 5.49 14.74
CA LYS A 175 1.36 5.13 16.17
C LYS A 175 0.82 3.70 16.36
N MET A 176 1.50 2.88 17.17
CA MET A 176 1.13 1.48 17.40
C MET A 176 -0.28 1.28 17.99
N ASP A 177 -0.88 2.32 18.60
CA ASP A 177 -2.22 2.26 19.21
C ASP A 177 -3.37 2.29 18.18
N SER A 178 -3.07 2.48 16.89
CA SER A 178 -4.07 2.56 15.82
C SER A 178 -4.63 1.19 15.36
N ALA A 179 -4.10 0.08 15.83
CA ALA A 179 -4.58 -1.26 15.47
C ALA A 179 -5.79 -1.67 16.31
N LYS A 180 -6.97 -1.08 16.07
CA LYS A 180 -8.23 -1.49 16.71
C LYS A 180 -9.01 -2.43 15.79
N ARG A 181 -9.61 -3.50 16.37
CA ARG A 181 -10.50 -4.43 15.63
C ARG A 181 -11.73 -3.72 15.02
N GLU A 182 -12.13 -2.60 15.58
CA GLU A 182 -13.30 -1.80 15.16
C GLU A 182 -13.20 -1.30 13.71
N TYR A 183 -11.98 -1.20 13.14
CA TYR A 183 -11.77 -0.80 11.75
C TYR A 183 -11.68 -1.98 10.76
N THR A 184 -11.83 -3.21 11.23
CA THR A 184 -11.87 -4.38 10.36
C THR A 184 -13.31 -4.65 9.97
N PRO A 185 -13.71 -4.51 8.69
CA PRO A 185 -15.06 -4.82 8.26
C PRO A 185 -15.41 -6.28 8.59
N VAL A 186 -16.59 -6.50 9.15
CA VAL A 186 -17.13 -7.84 9.34
C VAL A 186 -17.57 -8.33 7.96
N PHE A 187 -16.83 -9.28 7.39
CA PHE A 187 -17.21 -9.94 6.14
C PHE A 187 -18.12 -11.13 6.46
N ASP A 188 -19.40 -10.88 6.66
CA ASP A 188 -20.42 -11.90 6.94
C ASP A 188 -21.00 -12.57 5.67
N GLY A 189 -20.49 -12.17 4.51
CA GLY A 189 -20.93 -12.74 3.23
C GLY A 189 -22.28 -12.23 2.73
N LYS A 190 -22.93 -11.34 3.46
CA LYS A 190 -24.16 -10.68 3.00
C LYS A 190 -23.81 -9.46 2.17
N CYS A 191 -24.27 -9.46 0.93
CA CYS A 191 -24.26 -8.27 0.07
C CYS A 191 -25.62 -7.59 0.26
N ASP A 192 -25.64 -6.40 0.84
CA ASP A 192 -26.76 -5.48 0.73
C ASP A 192 -26.73 -4.79 -0.64
#